data_18ae80b8ecc1907721fa65be1ac277f3
#
_entry.id   18ae80b8ecc1907721fa65be1ac277f3
#
_cell.length_a   1.000
_cell.length_b   1.000
_cell.length_c   1.000
_cell.angle_alpha   90.00
_cell.angle_beta   90.00
_cell.angle_gamma   90.00
#
_symmetry.space_group_name_H-M   'P 1'
#
loop_
_entity.id
_entity.type
_entity.pdbx_description
1 polymer ?
#
loop_
_entity_poly.entity_id
_entity_poly.type
_entity_poly.pdbx_seq_one_letter_code
_entity_poly.pdbx_strand_id
1 'polypeptide(L)'
;MLPGSETFIRNQIDSMRQWTPQLVGAKRVQSPLLRAEDTVIYGAGRAERAWRKMFRLTRRSARLNRAIREVDASLIHAHFGPDAVTITPTARRLRLPLIVTVHGYDVTTSGLLTGFNGWRYRRRLAQAFRYASTIIAVSEFIRDAVIHNLGADPAKVVVHHIGIPVSAPDARPRAEPEWDVVFVGRLVEKKGVGVLLDAVALAQAELPKTPRIAIIGNGALRSFLEQRASLLQIDATFFGSQPPEKVLETLRNSRVFAGPSRTAPSGDAEGFGMVFLEAAAAGLPVVSSQHGGVPEAVLDGVTGLLSAEGDARGLANNLVRLLSNPSLASELGRRGEARVRTDFDVLKQTASLEEIYDLATIAR
;
A
#
# COMPACT_ATOMS: atom_id res chain seq x y z
N MET A 1 -14.19 -7.42 -5.15
CA MET A 1 -13.11 -8.22 -5.78
C MET A 1 -11.91 -7.33 -5.89
N LEU A 2 -10.71 -7.88 -5.82
CA LEU A 2 -9.44 -7.17 -5.74
C LEU A 2 -9.06 -6.50 -7.07
N PRO A 3 -8.90 -5.15 -7.13
CA PRO A 3 -8.19 -4.49 -8.23
C PRO A 3 -6.74 -4.96 -8.31
N GLY A 4 -6.12 -4.83 -9.48
CA GLY A 4 -4.73 -5.26 -9.68
C GLY A 4 -3.69 -4.58 -8.76
N SER A 5 -4.05 -3.46 -8.11
CA SER A 5 -3.20 -2.78 -7.13
C SER A 5 -3.27 -3.35 -5.70
N GLU A 6 -4.14 -4.31 -5.45
CA GLU A 6 -4.34 -4.92 -4.12
C GLU A 6 -3.69 -6.32 -4.04
N THR A 7 -2.52 -6.47 -4.66
CA THR A 7 -1.72 -7.71 -4.67
C THR A 7 -1.41 -8.21 -3.26
N PHE A 8 -1.20 -7.31 -2.32
CA PHE A 8 -0.88 -7.64 -0.94
C PHE A 8 -1.99 -8.44 -0.24
N ILE A 9 -3.27 -8.16 -0.54
CA ILE A 9 -4.38 -8.95 0.02
C ILE A 9 -4.34 -10.38 -0.55
N ARG A 10 -4.08 -10.52 -1.86
CA ARG A 10 -3.94 -11.85 -2.47
C ARG A 10 -2.75 -12.61 -1.89
N ASN A 11 -1.60 -11.96 -1.77
CA ASN A 11 -0.42 -12.57 -1.18
C ASN A 11 -0.66 -13.04 0.26
N GLN A 12 -1.38 -12.24 1.05
CA GLN A 12 -1.78 -12.59 2.41
C GLN A 12 -2.71 -13.81 2.43
N ILE A 13 -3.76 -13.83 1.60
CA ILE A 13 -4.68 -14.97 1.45
C ILE A 13 -3.91 -16.24 1.08
N ASP A 14 -3.02 -16.15 0.09
CA ASP A 14 -2.27 -17.31 -0.42
C ASP A 14 -1.21 -17.82 0.57
N SER A 15 -0.85 -17.00 1.56
CA SER A 15 0.16 -17.33 2.57
C SER A 15 -0.42 -17.88 3.88
N MET A 16 -1.75 -17.88 4.05
CA MET A 16 -2.41 -18.44 5.22
C MET A 16 -2.20 -19.96 5.31
N ARG A 17 -1.98 -20.47 6.51
CA ARG A 17 -1.70 -21.89 6.78
C ARG A 17 -2.65 -22.52 7.78
N GLN A 18 -3.15 -21.76 8.74
CA GLN A 18 -4.03 -22.23 9.80
C GLN A 18 -5.50 -21.91 9.50
N TRP A 19 -5.74 -20.82 8.77
CA TRP A 19 -7.07 -20.36 8.38
C TRP A 19 -7.32 -20.63 6.89
N THR A 20 -8.57 -20.98 6.56
CA THR A 20 -9.02 -21.15 5.17
C THR A 20 -9.76 -19.89 4.72
N PRO A 21 -9.09 -18.95 4.04
CA PRO A 21 -9.70 -17.69 3.64
C PRO A 21 -10.62 -17.87 2.45
N GLN A 22 -11.78 -17.20 2.48
CA GLN A 22 -12.71 -17.11 1.35
C GLN A 22 -12.87 -15.65 0.94
N LEU A 23 -12.37 -15.29 -0.23
CA LEU A 23 -12.55 -13.93 -0.75
C LEU A 23 -13.97 -13.72 -1.27
N VAL A 24 -14.65 -12.71 -0.73
CA VAL A 24 -16.01 -12.34 -1.12
C VAL A 24 -16.05 -10.91 -1.63
N GLY A 25 -16.61 -10.70 -2.83
CA GLY A 25 -16.73 -9.38 -3.42
C GLY A 25 -18.12 -9.08 -3.99
N ALA A 26 -18.54 -7.82 -3.89
CA ALA A 26 -19.86 -7.41 -4.37
C ALA A 26 -19.99 -7.47 -5.92
N LYS A 27 -18.89 -7.33 -6.67
CA LYS A 27 -18.87 -7.40 -8.14
C LYS A 27 -17.57 -7.99 -8.64
N ARG A 28 -17.61 -8.61 -9.82
CA ARG A 28 -16.40 -8.99 -10.55
C ARG A 28 -15.67 -7.75 -11.05
N VAL A 29 -14.34 -7.73 -10.92
CA VAL A 29 -13.44 -6.73 -11.50
C VAL A 29 -12.51 -7.47 -12.44
N GLN A 30 -12.19 -6.91 -13.60
CA GLN A 30 -11.13 -7.47 -14.44
C GLN A 30 -9.80 -7.22 -13.73
N SER A 31 -9.19 -8.29 -13.27
CA SER A 31 -7.95 -8.24 -12.50
C SER A 31 -7.26 -9.59 -12.60
N PRO A 32 -5.92 -9.63 -12.75
CA PRO A 32 -5.14 -10.87 -12.71
C PRO A 32 -5.20 -11.56 -11.33
N LEU A 33 -5.66 -10.86 -10.30
CA LEU A 33 -5.79 -11.37 -8.93
C LEU A 33 -7.07 -12.18 -8.70
N LEU A 34 -7.99 -12.22 -9.67
CA LEU A 34 -9.25 -12.95 -9.54
C LEU A 34 -9.04 -14.45 -9.80
N ARG A 35 -9.56 -15.29 -8.90
CA ARG A 35 -9.52 -16.74 -8.99
C ARG A 35 -10.93 -17.33 -9.15
N ALA A 36 -10.99 -18.59 -9.54
CA ALA A 36 -12.26 -19.30 -9.74
C ALA A 36 -13.03 -19.51 -8.44
N GLU A 37 -12.32 -19.72 -7.34
CA GLU A 37 -12.86 -19.92 -5.99
C GLU A 37 -13.39 -18.63 -5.33
N ASP A 38 -13.07 -17.45 -5.88
CA ASP A 38 -13.53 -16.18 -5.33
C ASP A 38 -15.04 -15.98 -5.51
N THR A 39 -15.75 -15.68 -4.44
CA THR A 39 -17.21 -15.54 -4.44
C THR A 39 -17.64 -14.14 -4.87
N VAL A 40 -18.41 -14.06 -5.96
CA VAL A 40 -19.02 -12.81 -6.47
C VAL A 40 -20.51 -12.79 -6.18
N ILE A 41 -20.98 -11.86 -5.36
CA ILE A 41 -22.38 -11.78 -4.90
C ILE A 41 -23.34 -11.31 -5.99
N TYR A 42 -22.91 -10.36 -6.85
CA TYR A 42 -23.76 -9.76 -7.90
C TYR A 42 -23.07 -9.83 -9.25
N GLY A 43 -23.77 -10.41 -10.22
CA GLY A 43 -23.32 -10.53 -11.60
C GLY A 43 -23.32 -9.20 -12.39
N ALA A 44 -23.18 -9.30 -13.72
CA ALA A 44 -23.08 -8.16 -14.64
C ALA A 44 -24.42 -7.62 -15.16
N GLY A 45 -25.52 -8.38 -15.08
CA GLY A 45 -26.84 -8.04 -15.66
C GLY A 45 -27.49 -6.77 -15.08
N ARG A 46 -28.51 -6.26 -15.77
CA ARG A 46 -29.26 -5.05 -15.32
C ARG A 46 -29.90 -5.25 -13.94
N ALA A 47 -30.54 -6.38 -13.70
CA ALA A 47 -31.12 -6.75 -12.40
C ALA A 47 -30.04 -6.85 -11.31
N GLU A 48 -28.89 -7.44 -11.62
CA GLU A 48 -27.78 -7.56 -10.68
C GLU A 48 -27.20 -6.18 -10.31
N ARG A 49 -27.15 -5.25 -11.27
CA ARG A 49 -26.75 -3.85 -10.98
C ARG A 49 -27.75 -3.15 -10.04
N ALA A 50 -29.06 -3.41 -10.21
CA ALA A 50 -30.09 -2.86 -9.33
C ALA A 50 -29.96 -3.42 -7.90
N TRP A 51 -29.80 -4.74 -7.75
CA TRP A 51 -29.57 -5.39 -6.43
C TRP A 51 -28.30 -4.88 -5.75
N ARG A 52 -27.22 -4.69 -6.49
CA ARG A 52 -25.99 -4.10 -5.97
C ARG A 52 -26.17 -2.65 -5.53
N LYS A 53 -26.93 -1.83 -6.28
CA LYS A 53 -27.28 -0.45 -5.88
C LYS A 53 -28.10 -0.47 -4.59
N MET A 54 -29.09 -1.35 -4.49
CA MET A 54 -29.90 -1.56 -3.28
C MET A 54 -29.01 -1.94 -2.09
N PHE A 55 -28.08 -2.89 -2.27
CA PHE A 55 -27.12 -3.28 -1.24
C PHE A 55 -26.25 -2.11 -0.78
N ARG A 56 -25.74 -1.28 -1.69
CA ARG A 56 -24.97 -0.08 -1.33
C ARG A 56 -25.77 0.92 -0.50
N LEU A 57 -27.06 1.05 -0.76
CA LEU A 57 -27.94 1.96 -0.02
C LEU A 57 -28.32 1.39 1.36
N THR A 58 -28.77 0.14 1.39
CA THR A 58 -29.32 -0.50 2.59
C THR A 58 -28.28 -1.22 3.44
N ARG A 59 -27.15 -1.63 2.81
CA ARG A 59 -26.11 -2.50 3.40
C ARG A 59 -26.67 -3.83 3.91
N ARG A 60 -27.79 -4.26 3.32
CA ARG A 60 -28.44 -5.54 3.62
C ARG A 60 -28.49 -6.40 2.37
N SER A 61 -28.06 -7.65 2.47
CA SER A 61 -28.08 -8.62 1.38
C SER A 61 -28.32 -10.01 1.89
N ALA A 62 -29.44 -10.60 1.52
CA ALA A 62 -29.74 -11.99 1.84
C ALA A 62 -28.75 -12.95 1.14
N ARG A 63 -28.32 -12.60 -0.10
CA ARG A 63 -27.33 -13.39 -0.85
C ARG A 63 -25.97 -13.41 -0.15
N LEU A 64 -25.49 -12.25 0.32
CA LEU A 64 -24.23 -12.15 1.06
C LEU A 64 -24.32 -12.93 2.38
N ASN A 65 -25.42 -12.80 3.12
CA ASN A 65 -25.62 -13.57 4.36
C ASN A 65 -25.63 -15.08 4.11
N ARG A 66 -26.23 -15.52 2.99
CA ARG A 66 -26.25 -16.92 2.59
C ARG A 66 -24.84 -17.39 2.25
N ALA A 67 -24.11 -16.69 1.39
CA ALA A 67 -22.75 -17.06 0.99
C ALA A 67 -21.82 -17.20 2.20
N ILE A 68 -21.91 -16.29 3.19
CA ILE A 68 -21.10 -16.36 4.42
C ILE A 68 -21.47 -17.58 5.28
N ARG A 69 -22.76 -17.94 5.34
CA ARG A 69 -23.20 -19.15 6.08
C ARG A 69 -22.81 -20.45 5.37
N GLU A 70 -22.86 -20.48 4.04
CA GLU A 70 -22.51 -21.66 3.24
C GLU A 70 -21.04 -22.06 3.41
N VAL A 71 -20.16 -21.11 3.70
CA VAL A 71 -18.74 -21.38 4.00
C VAL A 71 -18.45 -21.54 5.49
N ASP A 72 -19.50 -21.54 6.33
CA ASP A 72 -19.39 -21.65 7.80
C ASP A 72 -18.33 -20.74 8.40
N ALA A 73 -18.38 -19.47 8.01
CA ALA A 73 -17.36 -18.49 8.39
C ALA A 73 -17.30 -18.28 9.91
N SER A 74 -16.10 -18.35 10.49
CA SER A 74 -15.84 -18.13 11.91
C SER A 74 -15.62 -16.65 12.24
N LEU A 75 -15.11 -15.85 11.28
CA LEU A 75 -14.91 -14.40 11.38
C LEU A 75 -15.05 -13.72 10.01
N ILE A 76 -15.14 -12.40 10.02
CA ILE A 76 -15.07 -11.57 8.82
C ILE A 76 -13.90 -10.61 8.95
N HIS A 77 -13.02 -10.58 7.95
CA HIS A 77 -11.98 -9.58 7.82
C HIS A 77 -12.31 -8.61 6.67
N ALA A 78 -12.46 -7.34 6.99
CA ALA A 78 -12.71 -6.28 6.01
C ALA A 78 -11.43 -5.47 5.79
N HIS A 79 -10.95 -5.40 4.55
CA HIS A 79 -9.93 -4.45 4.16
C HIS A 79 -10.59 -3.13 3.75
N PHE A 80 -10.00 -2.02 4.23
CA PHE A 80 -10.48 -0.65 4.04
C PHE A 80 -11.77 -0.27 4.80
N GLY A 81 -11.83 0.98 5.26
CA GLY A 81 -12.97 1.54 5.97
C GLY A 81 -14.31 1.46 5.21
N PRO A 82 -14.39 1.72 3.89
CA PRO A 82 -15.63 1.57 3.12
C PRO A 82 -16.21 0.15 3.14
N ASP A 83 -15.34 -0.87 3.08
CA ASP A 83 -15.77 -2.27 3.14
C ASP A 83 -16.21 -2.63 4.56
N ALA A 84 -15.50 -2.15 5.59
CA ALA A 84 -15.91 -2.29 6.98
C ALA A 84 -17.30 -1.71 7.23
N VAL A 85 -17.58 -0.47 6.75
CA VAL A 85 -18.90 0.17 6.83
C VAL A 85 -19.97 -0.67 6.13
N THR A 86 -19.62 -1.30 5.02
CA THR A 86 -20.56 -2.09 4.21
C THR A 86 -20.90 -3.42 4.84
N ILE A 87 -19.89 -4.11 5.42
CA ILE A 87 -20.06 -5.49 5.94
C ILE A 87 -20.56 -5.52 7.40
N THR A 88 -20.35 -4.48 8.19
CA THR A 88 -20.73 -4.44 9.63
C THR A 88 -22.18 -4.88 9.90
N PRO A 89 -23.21 -4.46 9.14
CA PRO A 89 -24.59 -4.92 9.39
C PRO A 89 -24.75 -6.43 9.19
N THR A 90 -24.00 -7.03 8.26
CA THR A 90 -23.98 -8.48 8.03
C THR A 90 -23.26 -9.20 9.17
N ALA A 91 -22.07 -8.74 9.57
CA ALA A 91 -21.33 -9.31 10.69
C ALA A 91 -22.17 -9.33 11.98
N ARG A 92 -22.83 -8.22 12.30
CA ARG A 92 -23.77 -8.12 13.44
C ARG A 92 -24.91 -9.11 13.35
N ARG A 93 -25.56 -9.22 12.18
CA ARG A 93 -26.69 -10.11 11.97
C ARG A 93 -26.30 -11.58 12.12
N LEU A 94 -25.11 -11.94 11.65
CA LEU A 94 -24.58 -13.31 11.73
C LEU A 94 -23.86 -13.57 13.06
N ARG A 95 -23.70 -12.56 13.89
CA ARG A 95 -22.93 -12.61 15.14
C ARG A 95 -21.49 -13.08 14.94
N LEU A 96 -20.85 -12.65 13.85
CA LEU A 96 -19.46 -12.98 13.56
C LEU A 96 -18.53 -11.88 14.06
N PRO A 97 -17.36 -12.22 14.62
CA PRO A 97 -16.30 -11.26 14.87
C PRO A 97 -15.95 -10.51 13.58
N LEU A 98 -15.63 -9.23 13.70
CA LEU A 98 -15.21 -8.39 12.60
C LEU A 98 -13.82 -7.86 12.88
N ILE A 99 -12.89 -8.13 11.98
CA ILE A 99 -11.59 -7.50 11.93
C ILE A 99 -11.60 -6.48 10.80
N VAL A 100 -10.99 -5.31 11.03
CA VAL A 100 -10.93 -4.24 10.04
C VAL A 100 -9.48 -3.81 9.87
N THR A 101 -8.92 -3.97 8.65
CA THR A 101 -7.63 -3.37 8.31
C THR A 101 -7.83 -2.04 7.59
N VAL A 102 -7.17 -0.99 8.08
CA VAL A 102 -7.15 0.35 7.48
C VAL A 102 -5.77 0.62 6.85
N HIS A 103 -5.78 1.18 5.62
CA HIS A 103 -4.59 1.22 4.77
C HIS A 103 -4.05 2.64 4.49
N GLY A 104 -4.78 3.69 4.85
CA GLY A 104 -4.38 5.09 4.64
C GLY A 104 -5.49 5.92 4.03
N TYR A 105 -5.70 5.90 2.70
CA TYR A 105 -6.66 6.77 2.02
C TYR A 105 -8.07 6.75 2.65
N ASP A 106 -8.47 5.64 3.20
CA ASP A 106 -9.74 5.37 3.85
C ASP A 106 -9.92 6.11 5.19
N VAL A 107 -8.83 6.59 5.78
CA VAL A 107 -8.80 7.28 7.08
C VAL A 107 -8.05 8.63 7.06
N THR A 108 -7.35 8.97 5.95
CA THR A 108 -6.63 10.24 5.81
C THR A 108 -7.28 11.19 4.82
N THR A 109 -7.97 10.69 3.76
CA THR A 109 -8.44 11.52 2.66
C THR A 109 -9.64 12.39 3.05
N SER A 110 -9.48 13.71 2.95
CA SER A 110 -10.52 14.70 3.30
C SER A 110 -11.83 14.52 2.49
N GLY A 111 -11.73 14.13 1.22
CA GLY A 111 -12.90 13.84 0.38
C GLY A 111 -13.82 12.74 0.93
N LEU A 112 -13.29 11.80 1.70
CA LEU A 112 -14.06 10.78 2.42
C LEU A 112 -14.54 11.25 3.80
N LEU A 113 -13.85 12.22 4.41
CA LEU A 113 -14.03 12.58 5.82
C LEU A 113 -14.75 13.90 6.05
N THR A 114 -14.88 14.77 5.03
CA THR A 114 -15.47 16.11 5.15
C THR A 114 -16.82 16.23 4.47
N GLY A 115 -17.55 17.30 4.76
CA GLY A 115 -18.89 17.54 4.26
C GLY A 115 -19.94 16.56 4.80
N PHE A 116 -21.18 16.68 4.31
CA PHE A 116 -22.31 15.84 4.79
C PHE A 116 -22.09 14.34 4.55
N ASN A 117 -21.58 13.98 3.38
CA ASN A 117 -21.27 12.58 3.07
C ASN A 117 -20.10 12.05 3.94
N GLY A 118 -19.10 12.87 4.18
CA GLY A 118 -17.97 12.56 5.05
C GLY A 118 -18.42 12.38 6.50
N TRP A 119 -19.27 13.25 7.02
CA TRP A 119 -19.86 13.10 8.35
C TRP A 119 -20.62 11.77 8.50
N ARG A 120 -21.44 11.40 7.48
CA ARG A 120 -22.15 10.11 7.46
C ARG A 120 -21.19 8.93 7.42
N TYR A 121 -20.12 9.03 6.62
CA TYR A 121 -19.11 8.00 6.54
C TYR A 121 -18.40 7.83 7.88
N ARG A 122 -17.87 8.89 8.47
CA ARG A 122 -17.23 8.87 9.80
C ARG A 122 -18.11 8.25 10.87
N ARG A 123 -19.39 8.66 10.93
CA ARG A 123 -20.36 8.08 11.89
C ARG A 123 -20.54 6.57 11.70
N ARG A 124 -20.59 6.12 10.46
CA ARG A 124 -20.72 4.69 10.13
C ARG A 124 -19.43 3.92 10.40
N LEU A 125 -18.30 4.52 10.10
CA LEU A 125 -17.00 3.94 10.37
C LEU A 125 -16.77 3.78 11.87
N ALA A 126 -17.12 4.80 12.67
CA ALA A 126 -17.12 4.71 14.12
C ALA A 126 -18.03 3.59 14.66
N GLN A 127 -19.18 3.33 13.99
CA GLN A 127 -20.04 2.19 14.33
C GLN A 127 -19.39 0.85 13.98
N ALA A 128 -18.65 0.79 12.85
CA ALA A 128 -17.89 -0.40 12.47
C ALA A 128 -16.76 -0.65 13.48
N PHE A 129 -15.99 0.36 13.85
CA PHE A 129 -14.91 0.26 14.82
C PHE A 129 -15.39 -0.17 16.22
N ARG A 130 -16.52 0.38 16.68
CA ARG A 130 -17.12 -0.09 17.96
C ARG A 130 -17.49 -1.55 17.92
N TYR A 131 -17.99 -2.06 16.79
CA TYR A 131 -18.38 -3.45 16.63
C TYR A 131 -17.17 -4.37 16.41
N ALA A 132 -16.12 -3.88 15.73
CA ALA A 132 -14.94 -4.68 15.44
C ALA A 132 -14.34 -5.26 16.74
N SER A 133 -13.91 -6.52 16.67
CA SER A 133 -13.09 -7.14 17.70
C SER A 133 -11.70 -6.52 17.70
N THR A 134 -11.13 -6.32 16.51
CA THR A 134 -9.81 -5.75 16.32
C THR A 134 -9.80 -4.80 15.10
N ILE A 135 -9.09 -3.71 15.22
CA ILE A 135 -8.79 -2.77 14.15
C ILE A 135 -7.29 -2.84 13.88
N ILE A 136 -6.92 -3.25 12.68
CA ILE A 136 -5.54 -3.35 12.25
C ILE A 136 -5.16 -2.05 11.51
N ALA A 137 -4.17 -1.35 12.01
CA ALA A 137 -3.51 -0.24 11.33
C ALA A 137 -2.22 -0.73 10.69
N VAL A 138 -2.00 -0.38 9.41
CA VAL A 138 -0.80 -0.84 8.67
C VAL A 138 0.49 -0.13 9.08
N SER A 139 0.41 0.86 9.96
CA SER A 139 1.53 1.61 10.52
C SER A 139 1.10 2.36 11.80
N GLU A 140 2.07 2.79 12.62
CA GLU A 140 1.82 3.66 13.77
C GLU A 140 1.16 4.98 13.33
N PHE A 141 1.61 5.55 12.19
CA PHE A 141 0.98 6.73 11.61
C PHE A 141 -0.53 6.53 11.35
N ILE A 142 -0.93 5.39 10.81
CA ILE A 142 -2.34 5.07 10.58
C ILE A 142 -3.06 4.76 11.89
N ARG A 143 -2.41 4.10 12.86
CA ARG A 143 -2.96 3.89 14.20
C ARG A 143 -3.34 5.22 14.84
N ASP A 144 -2.42 6.17 14.84
CA ASP A 144 -2.65 7.50 15.42
C ASP A 144 -3.79 8.23 14.72
N ALA A 145 -3.86 8.17 13.39
CA ALA A 145 -4.97 8.74 12.63
C ALA A 145 -6.32 8.11 13.01
N VAL A 146 -6.37 6.79 13.20
CA VAL A 146 -7.60 6.06 13.57
C VAL A 146 -8.05 6.41 14.99
N ILE A 147 -7.12 6.50 15.94
CA ILE A 147 -7.42 6.81 17.34
C ILE A 147 -7.81 8.30 17.47
N HIS A 148 -6.96 9.21 17.03
CA HIS A 148 -7.14 10.65 17.30
C HIS A 148 -8.17 11.31 16.39
N ASN A 149 -8.22 10.93 15.09
CA ASN A 149 -9.11 11.62 14.13
C ASN A 149 -10.48 10.94 13.99
N LEU A 150 -10.58 9.62 14.27
CA LEU A 150 -11.80 8.85 14.09
C LEU A 150 -12.38 8.29 15.39
N GLY A 151 -11.68 8.49 16.53
CA GLY A 151 -12.15 8.12 17.85
C GLY A 151 -12.32 6.61 18.06
N ALA A 152 -11.43 5.81 17.46
CA ALA A 152 -11.39 4.39 17.74
C ALA A 152 -10.85 4.13 19.16
N ASP A 153 -11.35 3.07 19.78
CA ASP A 153 -10.87 2.62 21.09
C ASP A 153 -9.42 2.11 20.96
N PRO A 154 -8.44 2.75 21.62
CA PRO A 154 -7.04 2.34 21.53
C PRO A 154 -6.80 0.87 21.90
N ALA A 155 -7.61 0.30 22.81
CA ALA A 155 -7.50 -1.10 23.23
C ALA A 155 -7.84 -2.10 22.11
N LYS A 156 -8.52 -1.65 21.05
CA LYS A 156 -8.87 -2.46 19.87
C LYS A 156 -7.96 -2.24 18.69
N VAL A 157 -7.07 -1.23 18.72
CA VAL A 157 -6.21 -0.89 17.59
C VAL A 157 -4.85 -1.54 17.77
N VAL A 158 -4.47 -2.36 16.82
CA VAL A 158 -3.15 -3.00 16.76
C VAL A 158 -2.42 -2.56 15.49
N VAL A 159 -1.13 -2.34 15.57
CA VAL A 159 -0.29 -2.15 14.38
C VAL A 159 0.15 -3.52 13.88
N HIS A 160 -0.14 -3.76 12.60
CA HIS A 160 0.32 -4.96 11.93
C HIS A 160 0.71 -4.60 10.49
N HIS A 161 2.01 -4.69 10.22
CA HIS A 161 2.57 -4.34 8.92
C HIS A 161 2.20 -5.37 7.86
N ILE A 162 2.10 -4.90 6.62
CA ILE A 162 1.85 -5.79 5.47
C ILE A 162 3.18 -6.41 5.04
N GLY A 163 3.19 -7.73 4.85
CA GLY A 163 4.33 -8.45 4.31
C GLY A 163 4.34 -8.51 2.78
N ILE A 164 5.52 -8.76 2.22
CA ILE A 164 5.72 -9.03 0.79
C ILE A 164 6.32 -10.43 0.58
N PRO A 165 6.08 -11.08 -0.57
CA PRO A 165 6.80 -12.29 -0.94
C PRO A 165 8.30 -12.02 -1.03
N VAL A 166 9.10 -12.81 -0.32
CA VAL A 166 10.56 -12.70 -0.33
C VAL A 166 11.14 -13.91 -1.03
N SER A 167 11.78 -13.69 -2.18
CA SER A 167 12.53 -14.73 -2.89
C SER A 167 13.88 -15.00 -2.22
N ALA A 168 14.47 -16.17 -2.47
CA ALA A 168 15.86 -16.40 -2.08
C ALA A 168 16.79 -15.31 -2.62
N PRO A 169 17.89 -14.97 -1.91
CA PRO A 169 18.86 -14.00 -2.41
C PRO A 169 19.33 -14.40 -3.80
N ASP A 170 19.30 -13.46 -4.74
CA ASP A 170 19.88 -13.70 -6.05
C ASP A 170 21.41 -13.61 -5.94
N ALA A 171 22.07 -14.76 -5.96
CA ALA A 171 23.52 -14.85 -5.84
C ALA A 171 24.26 -14.42 -7.12
N ARG A 172 23.54 -14.09 -8.21
CA ARG A 172 24.16 -13.66 -9.46
C ARG A 172 24.77 -12.26 -9.30
N PRO A 173 25.99 -12.03 -9.84
CA PRO A 173 26.53 -10.68 -9.93
C PRO A 173 25.52 -9.78 -10.64
N ARG A 174 25.22 -8.63 -10.07
CA ARG A 174 24.41 -7.64 -10.75
C ARG A 174 25.14 -7.16 -11.99
N ALA A 175 24.45 -7.16 -13.13
CA ALA A 175 24.92 -6.43 -14.32
C ALA A 175 25.09 -4.94 -13.99
N GLU A 176 25.85 -4.20 -14.80
CA GLU A 176 25.87 -2.74 -14.67
C GLU A 176 24.44 -2.21 -14.75
N PRO A 177 24.01 -1.42 -13.75
CA PRO A 177 22.65 -0.93 -13.71
C PRO A 177 22.32 -0.06 -14.93
N GLU A 178 21.18 -0.32 -15.55
CA GLU A 178 20.68 0.50 -16.67
C GLU A 178 20.20 1.87 -16.20
N TRP A 179 19.67 1.94 -14.97
CA TRP A 179 19.06 3.14 -14.42
C TRP A 179 19.79 3.61 -13.17
N ASP A 180 20.04 4.91 -13.09
CA ASP A 180 20.61 5.51 -11.88
C ASP A 180 19.55 5.63 -10.79
N VAL A 181 18.31 6.02 -11.16
CA VAL A 181 17.19 6.18 -10.24
C VAL A 181 15.95 5.47 -10.81
N VAL A 182 15.20 4.78 -9.96
CA VAL A 182 13.90 4.21 -10.31
C VAL A 182 12.82 4.72 -9.37
N PHE A 183 11.67 5.05 -9.94
CA PHE A 183 10.41 5.30 -9.24
C PHE A 183 9.35 4.29 -9.70
N VAL A 184 8.59 3.76 -8.75
CA VAL A 184 7.44 2.88 -9.03
C VAL A 184 6.23 3.36 -8.23
N GLY A 185 5.12 3.66 -8.91
CA GLY A 185 3.90 4.05 -8.23
C GLY A 185 2.92 4.82 -9.10
N ARG A 186 1.73 5.09 -8.56
CA ARG A 186 0.74 5.93 -9.25
C ARG A 186 1.28 7.36 -9.41
N LEU A 187 1.09 7.96 -10.59
CA LEU A 187 1.47 9.34 -10.84
C LEU A 187 0.38 10.31 -10.33
N VAL A 188 0.36 10.47 -9.00
CA VAL A 188 -0.58 11.33 -8.24
C VAL A 188 0.20 12.15 -7.22
N GLU A 189 -0.42 13.24 -6.72
CA GLU A 189 0.21 14.21 -5.83
C GLU A 189 0.96 13.59 -4.65
N LYS A 190 0.34 12.66 -3.95
CA LYS A 190 0.93 12.06 -2.75
C LYS A 190 2.21 11.26 -3.00
N LYS A 191 2.49 10.86 -4.23
CA LYS A 191 3.70 10.10 -4.58
C LYS A 191 4.92 10.99 -4.86
N GLY A 192 4.72 12.31 -4.93
CA GLY A 192 5.80 13.30 -4.93
C GLY A 192 6.72 13.28 -6.16
N VAL A 193 6.29 12.72 -7.31
CA VAL A 193 7.17 12.61 -8.50
C VAL A 193 7.64 13.99 -8.99
N GLY A 194 6.83 15.05 -8.81
CA GLY A 194 7.28 16.41 -9.09
C GLY A 194 8.49 16.83 -8.25
N VAL A 195 8.48 16.48 -6.94
CA VAL A 195 9.62 16.73 -6.05
C VAL A 195 10.84 15.90 -6.46
N LEU A 196 10.62 14.65 -6.93
CA LEU A 196 11.71 13.82 -7.47
C LEU A 196 12.37 14.49 -8.68
N LEU A 197 11.58 14.97 -9.65
CA LEU A 197 12.13 15.65 -10.83
C LEU A 197 12.92 16.92 -10.45
N ASP A 198 12.41 17.71 -9.51
CA ASP A 198 13.11 18.88 -9.00
C ASP A 198 14.42 18.51 -8.32
N ALA A 199 14.43 17.46 -7.50
CA ALA A 199 15.62 16.96 -6.84
C ALA A 199 16.67 16.44 -7.83
N VAL A 200 16.24 15.74 -8.88
CA VAL A 200 17.14 15.26 -9.93
C VAL A 200 17.76 16.43 -10.70
N ALA A 201 16.96 17.44 -11.04
CA ALA A 201 17.49 18.65 -11.70
C ALA A 201 18.57 19.34 -10.85
N LEU A 202 18.39 19.37 -9.52
CA LEU A 202 19.40 19.88 -8.59
C LEU A 202 20.63 18.97 -8.52
N ALA A 203 20.43 17.66 -8.48
CA ALA A 203 21.51 16.67 -8.38
C ALA A 203 22.39 16.62 -9.65
N GLN A 204 21.82 16.90 -10.83
CA GLN A 204 22.57 16.94 -12.11
C GLN A 204 23.75 17.88 -12.06
N ALA A 205 23.66 19.00 -11.35
CA ALA A 205 24.75 19.97 -11.22
C ALA A 205 25.95 19.48 -10.40
N GLU A 206 25.73 18.43 -9.57
CA GLU A 206 26.73 17.90 -8.63
C GLU A 206 27.28 16.53 -9.06
N LEU A 207 26.63 15.88 -10.04
CA LEU A 207 27.02 14.57 -10.55
C LEU A 207 27.89 14.68 -11.82
N PRO A 208 28.83 13.75 -12.03
CA PRO A 208 29.72 13.79 -13.20
C PRO A 208 29.00 13.49 -14.53
N LYS A 209 27.81 12.92 -14.48
CA LYS A 209 26.94 12.65 -15.64
C LYS A 209 25.46 12.79 -15.23
N THR A 210 24.63 13.14 -16.21
CA THR A 210 23.17 13.21 -16.04
C THR A 210 22.62 11.83 -15.66
N PRO A 211 21.91 11.70 -14.53
CA PRO A 211 21.37 10.42 -14.12
C PRO A 211 20.19 10.01 -15.01
N ARG A 212 20.13 8.72 -15.38
CA ARG A 212 19.02 8.12 -16.11
C ARG A 212 17.95 7.65 -15.14
N ILE A 213 16.69 8.02 -15.42
CA ILE A 213 15.58 7.75 -14.50
C ILE A 213 14.51 6.89 -15.16
N ALA A 214 14.17 5.78 -14.52
CA ALA A 214 13.01 4.96 -14.86
C ALA A 214 11.80 5.37 -14.00
N ILE A 215 10.68 5.74 -14.64
CA ILE A 215 9.41 6.06 -13.97
C ILE A 215 8.35 5.06 -14.40
N ILE A 216 7.97 4.15 -13.48
CA ILE A 216 6.99 3.10 -13.71
C ILE A 216 5.69 3.46 -13.00
N GLY A 217 4.61 3.46 -13.76
CA GLY A 217 3.26 3.72 -13.27
C GLY A 217 2.49 4.68 -14.15
N ASN A 218 1.22 4.88 -13.79
CA ASN A 218 0.33 5.77 -14.50
C ASN A 218 -0.50 6.60 -13.51
N GLY A 219 -1.10 7.70 -13.98
CA GLY A 219 -1.93 8.55 -13.15
C GLY A 219 -2.25 9.89 -13.79
N ALA A 220 -3.07 10.68 -13.09
CA ALA A 220 -3.58 11.95 -13.61
C ALA A 220 -2.47 12.99 -13.89
N LEU A 221 -1.32 12.87 -13.23
CA LEU A 221 -0.22 13.82 -13.39
C LEU A 221 0.76 13.45 -14.51
N ARG A 222 0.56 12.33 -15.23
CA ARG A 222 1.54 11.82 -16.19
C ARG A 222 2.00 12.88 -17.19
N SER A 223 1.08 13.49 -17.93
CA SER A 223 1.42 14.49 -18.96
C SER A 223 2.13 15.72 -18.38
N PHE A 224 1.72 16.16 -17.20
CA PHE A 224 2.38 17.25 -16.49
C PHE A 224 3.83 16.89 -16.12
N LEU A 225 4.05 15.67 -15.62
CA LEU A 225 5.37 15.20 -15.21
C LEU A 225 6.31 14.98 -16.40
N GLU A 226 5.81 14.47 -17.52
CA GLU A 226 6.56 14.34 -18.77
C GLU A 226 7.02 15.72 -19.30
N GLN A 227 6.10 16.70 -19.31
CA GLN A 227 6.46 18.09 -19.68
C GLN A 227 7.48 18.69 -18.72
N ARG A 228 7.32 18.49 -17.41
CA ARG A 228 8.25 18.99 -16.40
C ARG A 228 9.65 18.38 -16.57
N ALA A 229 9.75 17.07 -16.80
CA ALA A 229 11.02 16.39 -17.06
C ALA A 229 11.73 16.97 -18.29
N SER A 230 10.98 17.23 -19.37
CA SER A 230 11.51 17.85 -20.59
C SER A 230 12.02 19.27 -20.32
N LEU A 231 11.24 20.12 -19.61
CA LEU A 231 11.66 21.49 -19.26
C LEU A 231 12.90 21.52 -18.38
N LEU A 232 13.07 20.56 -17.49
CA LEU A 232 14.22 20.42 -16.60
C LEU A 232 15.39 19.65 -17.25
N GLN A 233 15.26 19.25 -18.51
CA GLN A 233 16.26 18.47 -19.26
C GLN A 233 16.71 17.20 -18.54
N ILE A 234 15.78 16.49 -17.94
CA ILE A 234 16.02 15.24 -17.20
C ILE A 234 15.91 14.05 -18.17
N ASP A 235 16.90 13.15 -18.15
CA ASP A 235 16.85 11.87 -18.87
C ASP A 235 15.91 10.90 -18.13
N ALA A 236 14.59 11.05 -18.37
CA ALA A 236 13.54 10.26 -17.72
C ALA A 236 12.71 9.47 -18.74
N THR A 237 12.59 8.16 -18.53
CA THR A 237 11.73 7.28 -19.31
C THR A 237 10.47 6.91 -18.51
N PHE A 238 9.29 7.26 -19.07
CA PHE A 238 7.97 6.96 -18.48
C PHE A 238 7.38 5.70 -19.11
N PHE A 239 7.50 4.56 -18.42
CA PHE A 239 7.08 3.25 -18.92
C PHE A 239 5.56 3.01 -18.85
N GLY A 240 4.79 3.83 -18.13
CA GLY A 240 3.41 3.53 -17.82
C GLY A 240 3.29 2.36 -16.83
N SER A 241 2.10 1.77 -16.74
CA SER A 241 1.88 0.59 -15.89
C SER A 241 2.59 -0.63 -16.50
N GLN A 242 3.36 -1.33 -15.68
CA GLN A 242 4.12 -2.52 -16.07
C GLN A 242 3.66 -3.75 -15.26
N PRO A 243 3.80 -4.97 -15.80
CA PRO A 243 3.56 -6.19 -15.05
C PRO A 243 4.63 -6.37 -13.94
N PRO A 244 4.31 -7.11 -12.85
CA PRO A 244 5.18 -7.26 -11.69
C PRO A 244 6.60 -7.73 -12.03
N GLU A 245 6.74 -8.64 -12.99
CA GLU A 245 8.02 -9.19 -13.43
C GLU A 245 8.91 -8.08 -14.02
N LYS A 246 8.32 -7.18 -14.82
CA LYS A 246 9.05 -6.05 -15.42
C LYS A 246 9.40 -4.98 -14.41
N VAL A 247 8.53 -4.76 -13.42
CA VAL A 247 8.83 -3.89 -12.27
C VAL A 247 10.05 -4.43 -11.52
N LEU A 248 10.05 -5.72 -11.17
CA LEU A 248 11.16 -6.35 -10.45
C LEU A 248 12.47 -6.32 -11.27
N GLU A 249 12.39 -6.59 -12.57
CA GLU A 249 13.54 -6.49 -13.48
C GLU A 249 14.12 -5.07 -13.47
N THR A 250 13.27 -4.04 -13.60
CA THR A 250 13.73 -2.65 -13.61
C THR A 250 14.32 -2.23 -12.25
N LEU A 251 13.69 -2.69 -11.13
CA LEU A 251 14.27 -2.47 -9.80
C LEU A 251 15.67 -3.07 -9.71
N ARG A 252 15.87 -4.33 -10.13
CA ARG A 252 17.17 -5.01 -10.09
C ARG A 252 18.23 -4.34 -10.98
N ASN A 253 17.82 -3.69 -12.06
CA ASN A 253 18.67 -2.98 -12.99
C ASN A 253 18.82 -1.48 -12.66
N SER A 254 18.54 -1.09 -11.42
CA SER A 254 18.65 0.28 -10.93
C SER A 254 19.67 0.39 -9.80
N ARG A 255 20.17 1.62 -9.56
CA ARG A 255 21.12 1.90 -8.46
C ARG A 255 20.42 2.35 -7.19
N VAL A 256 19.39 3.20 -7.31
CA VAL A 256 18.67 3.80 -6.19
C VAL A 256 17.19 3.81 -6.49
N PHE A 257 16.37 3.44 -5.52
CA PHE A 257 14.93 3.70 -5.55
C PHE A 257 14.62 5.07 -4.94
N ALA A 258 13.84 5.90 -5.62
CA ALA A 258 13.42 7.20 -5.08
C ALA A 258 11.90 7.35 -5.15
N GLY A 259 11.28 7.62 -3.98
CA GLY A 259 9.83 7.80 -3.86
C GLY A 259 9.47 8.81 -2.77
N PRO A 260 9.62 10.14 -3.03
CA PRO A 260 9.43 11.18 -2.02
C PRO A 260 7.93 11.44 -1.77
N SER A 261 7.27 10.49 -1.11
CA SER A 261 5.86 10.61 -0.75
C SER A 261 5.59 11.86 0.09
N ARG A 262 4.42 12.46 -0.11
CA ARG A 262 3.99 13.69 0.57
C ARG A 262 2.49 13.67 0.87
N THR A 263 2.05 14.58 1.72
CA THR A 263 0.62 14.82 1.91
C THR A 263 0.04 15.50 0.67
N ALA A 264 -0.97 14.88 0.05
CA ALA A 264 -1.70 15.52 -1.04
C ALA A 264 -2.61 16.65 -0.49
N PRO A 265 -3.02 17.63 -1.32
CA PRO A 265 -4.00 18.66 -0.91
C PRO A 265 -5.32 18.09 -0.39
N SER A 266 -5.67 16.86 -0.77
CA SER A 266 -6.81 16.11 -0.26
C SER A 266 -6.61 15.51 1.14
N GLY A 267 -5.44 15.68 1.76
CA GLY A 267 -5.05 15.00 3.00
C GLY A 267 -4.61 13.54 2.81
N ASP A 268 -4.69 12.99 1.57
CA ASP A 268 -4.22 11.62 1.31
C ASP A 268 -2.71 11.51 1.55
N ALA A 269 -2.31 10.59 2.41
CA ALA A 269 -0.94 10.38 2.83
C ALA A 269 -0.51 8.93 2.56
N GLU A 270 0.80 8.67 2.59
CA GLU A 270 1.33 7.31 2.48
C GLU A 270 1.07 6.54 3.78
N GLY A 271 0.27 5.49 3.71
CA GLY A 271 -0.07 4.69 4.89
C GLY A 271 1.10 3.85 5.40
N PHE A 272 1.87 3.25 4.48
CA PHE A 272 3.05 2.44 4.80
C PHE A 272 4.06 2.45 3.64
N GLY A 273 3.59 2.16 2.41
CA GLY A 273 4.42 2.21 1.22
C GLY A 273 5.08 0.88 0.86
N MET A 274 4.28 -0.09 0.45
CA MET A 274 4.73 -1.43 0.03
C MET A 274 5.88 -1.41 -0.98
N VAL A 275 5.88 -0.42 -1.88
CA VAL A 275 6.92 -0.29 -2.90
C VAL A 275 8.32 -0.07 -2.33
N PHE A 276 8.44 0.51 -1.13
CA PHE A 276 9.73 0.64 -0.45
C PHE A 276 10.28 -0.72 -0.01
N LEU A 277 9.39 -1.61 0.43
CA LEU A 277 9.75 -2.99 0.75
C LEU A 277 10.15 -3.77 -0.51
N GLU A 278 9.41 -3.58 -1.62
CA GLU A 278 9.73 -4.20 -2.93
C GLU A 278 11.10 -3.76 -3.44
N ALA A 279 11.42 -2.46 -3.32
CA ALA A 279 12.73 -1.92 -3.67
C ALA A 279 13.83 -2.48 -2.75
N ALA A 280 13.61 -2.50 -1.45
CA ALA A 280 14.53 -3.07 -0.48
C ALA A 280 14.74 -4.58 -0.68
N ALA A 281 13.68 -5.35 -0.99
CA ALA A 281 13.78 -6.77 -1.33
C ALA A 281 14.59 -7.02 -2.61
N ALA A 282 14.58 -6.05 -3.55
CA ALA A 282 15.47 -6.05 -4.70
C ALA A 282 16.90 -5.58 -4.34
N GLY A 283 17.21 -5.30 -3.07
CA GLY A 283 18.51 -4.84 -2.56
C GLY A 283 18.86 -3.42 -2.97
N LEU A 284 17.88 -2.56 -3.25
CA LEU A 284 18.09 -1.16 -3.54
C LEU A 284 18.08 -0.33 -2.25
N PRO A 285 19.01 0.64 -2.11
CA PRO A 285 18.84 1.69 -1.13
C PRO A 285 17.66 2.57 -1.51
N VAL A 286 16.89 3.02 -0.52
CA VAL A 286 15.72 3.85 -0.72
C VAL A 286 16.01 5.29 -0.37
N VAL A 287 15.64 6.24 -1.24
CA VAL A 287 15.58 7.68 -0.94
C VAL A 287 14.11 8.10 -0.92
N SER A 288 13.67 8.68 0.19
CA SER A 288 12.27 9.07 0.37
C SER A 288 12.14 10.30 1.27
N SER A 289 10.89 10.62 1.63
CA SER A 289 10.57 11.69 2.59
C SER A 289 10.20 11.11 3.95
N GLN A 290 10.54 11.83 5.01
CA GLN A 290 10.09 11.54 6.37
C GLN A 290 8.61 11.94 6.51
N HIS A 291 7.72 11.07 6.02
CA HIS A 291 6.30 11.33 5.81
C HIS A 291 5.44 10.09 6.05
N GLY A 292 4.32 10.26 6.76
CA GLY A 292 3.35 9.18 6.96
C GLY A 292 3.98 7.93 7.57
N GLY A 293 3.64 6.77 7.02
CA GLY A 293 4.21 5.49 7.44
C GLY A 293 5.56 5.15 6.81
N VAL A 294 6.17 6.04 6.01
CA VAL A 294 7.47 5.78 5.34
C VAL A 294 8.60 5.49 6.32
N PRO A 295 8.75 6.20 7.48
CA PRO A 295 9.82 5.92 8.44
C PRO A 295 9.76 4.51 9.06
N GLU A 296 8.60 3.86 9.01
CA GLU A 296 8.45 2.48 9.45
C GLU A 296 8.91 1.47 8.40
N ALA A 297 8.76 1.79 7.11
CA ALA A 297 9.25 0.97 6.00
C ALA A 297 10.75 1.19 5.74
N VAL A 298 11.24 2.44 5.91
CA VAL A 298 12.62 2.85 5.60
C VAL A 298 13.24 3.50 6.83
N LEU A 299 14.29 2.88 7.37
CA LEU A 299 15.05 3.44 8.50
C LEU A 299 16.13 4.39 7.98
N ASP A 300 16.02 5.67 8.34
CA ASP A 300 16.97 6.71 7.90
C ASP A 300 18.40 6.40 8.34
N GLY A 301 19.34 6.52 7.41
CA GLY A 301 20.76 6.19 7.61
C GLY A 301 21.06 4.70 7.77
N VAL A 302 20.05 3.81 7.77
CA VAL A 302 20.22 2.36 8.00
C VAL A 302 19.83 1.54 6.77
N THR A 303 18.62 1.75 6.23
CA THR A 303 18.11 1.02 5.05
C THR A 303 17.84 1.95 3.86
N GLY A 304 18.01 3.25 4.06
CA GLY A 304 17.80 4.31 3.08
C GLY A 304 18.12 5.66 3.66
N LEU A 305 17.81 6.71 2.93
CA LEU A 305 18.00 8.12 3.36
C LEU A 305 16.66 8.85 3.23
N LEU A 306 16.26 9.55 4.29
CA LEU A 306 15.04 10.33 4.33
C LEU A 306 15.35 11.84 4.37
N SER A 307 14.60 12.63 3.61
CA SER A 307 14.60 14.11 3.69
C SER A 307 13.28 14.60 4.29
N ALA A 308 13.17 15.86 4.60
CA ALA A 308 11.89 16.44 5.00
C ALA A 308 10.85 16.33 3.87
N GLU A 309 9.58 16.30 4.21
CA GLU A 309 8.48 16.26 3.25
C GLU A 309 8.53 17.48 2.30
N GLY A 310 8.55 17.23 0.98
CA GLY A 310 8.60 18.29 -0.04
C GLY A 310 9.96 18.95 -0.24
N ASP A 311 10.99 18.53 0.49
CA ASP A 311 12.33 19.09 0.40
C ASP A 311 13.11 18.48 -0.79
N ALA A 312 13.00 19.13 -1.95
CA ALA A 312 13.72 18.71 -3.16
C ALA A 312 15.24 18.83 -3.00
N ARG A 313 15.76 19.79 -2.23
CA ARG A 313 17.20 19.97 -2.00
C ARG A 313 17.76 18.83 -1.13
N GLY A 314 17.11 18.53 -0.01
CA GLY A 314 17.49 17.40 0.84
C GLY A 314 17.42 16.06 0.09
N LEU A 315 16.39 15.87 -0.74
CA LEU A 315 16.29 14.70 -1.60
C LEU A 315 17.42 14.62 -2.62
N ALA A 316 17.80 15.76 -3.24
CA ALA A 316 18.93 15.86 -4.18
C ALA A 316 20.25 15.47 -3.50
N ASN A 317 20.52 16.02 -2.31
CA ASN A 317 21.72 15.70 -1.54
C ASN A 317 21.82 14.19 -1.24
N ASN A 318 20.68 13.56 -0.87
CA ASN A 318 20.61 12.13 -0.64
C ASN A 318 20.87 11.31 -1.93
N LEU A 319 20.32 11.73 -3.07
CA LEU A 319 20.60 11.12 -4.37
C LEU A 319 22.08 11.23 -4.75
N VAL A 320 22.67 12.43 -4.67
CA VAL A 320 24.10 12.65 -4.94
C VAL A 320 24.96 11.76 -4.04
N ARG A 321 24.66 11.71 -2.73
CA ARG A 321 25.38 10.90 -1.76
C ARG A 321 25.41 9.41 -2.12
N LEU A 322 24.28 8.85 -2.58
CA LEU A 322 24.20 7.42 -2.94
C LEU A 322 24.78 7.16 -4.34
N LEU A 323 24.52 8.03 -5.31
CA LEU A 323 25.02 7.86 -6.67
C LEU A 323 26.55 8.03 -6.76
N SER A 324 27.14 8.88 -5.90
CA SER A 324 28.59 9.09 -5.83
C SER A 324 29.32 8.12 -4.90
N ASN A 325 28.57 7.33 -4.08
CA ASN A 325 29.17 6.35 -3.15
C ASN A 325 28.52 4.97 -3.29
N PRO A 326 28.98 4.14 -4.25
CA PRO A 326 28.45 2.80 -4.47
C PRO A 326 28.55 1.87 -3.26
N SER A 327 29.58 2.03 -2.42
CA SER A 327 29.75 1.23 -1.20
C SER A 327 28.64 1.51 -0.20
N LEU A 328 28.35 2.78 0.05
CA LEU A 328 27.22 3.18 0.93
C LEU A 328 25.88 2.72 0.36
N ALA A 329 25.66 2.90 -0.94
CA ALA A 329 24.43 2.44 -1.61
C ALA A 329 24.24 0.93 -1.44
N SER A 330 25.29 0.14 -1.69
CA SER A 330 25.25 -1.31 -1.51
C SER A 330 25.02 -1.72 -0.04
N GLU A 331 25.63 -1.02 0.92
CA GLU A 331 25.44 -1.31 2.34
C GLU A 331 23.98 -1.06 2.78
N LEU A 332 23.40 0.10 2.45
CA LEU A 332 22.01 0.42 2.79
C LEU A 332 21.03 -0.53 2.10
N GLY A 333 21.26 -0.86 0.83
CA GLY A 333 20.45 -1.82 0.08
C GLY A 333 20.47 -3.21 0.72
N ARG A 334 21.65 -3.74 1.08
CA ARG A 334 21.80 -5.03 1.76
C ARG A 334 21.12 -5.07 3.14
N ARG A 335 21.21 -3.97 3.91
CA ARG A 335 20.52 -3.85 5.20
C ARG A 335 19.00 -3.80 5.00
N GLY A 336 18.55 -3.10 3.97
CA GLY A 336 17.12 -3.05 3.59
C GLY A 336 16.60 -4.44 3.22
N GLU A 337 17.31 -5.18 2.38
CA GLU A 337 16.96 -6.56 1.99
C GLU A 337 16.89 -7.49 3.22
N ALA A 338 17.89 -7.44 4.10
CA ALA A 338 17.91 -8.24 5.32
C ALA A 338 16.69 -7.94 6.20
N ARG A 339 16.38 -6.63 6.39
CA ARG A 339 15.22 -6.21 7.20
C ARG A 339 13.90 -6.69 6.60
N VAL A 340 13.72 -6.63 5.28
CA VAL A 340 12.49 -7.16 4.65
C VAL A 340 12.32 -8.65 4.94
N ARG A 341 13.39 -9.42 4.88
CA ARG A 341 13.37 -10.86 5.19
C ARG A 341 13.04 -11.17 6.65
N THR A 342 13.50 -10.34 7.57
CA THR A 342 13.24 -10.54 9.01
C THR A 342 11.87 -10.03 9.43
N ASP A 343 11.50 -8.82 9.00
CA ASP A 343 10.38 -8.07 9.56
C ASP A 343 9.16 -8.03 8.65
N PHE A 344 9.33 -8.21 7.33
CA PHE A 344 8.25 -8.00 6.36
C PHE A 344 8.04 -9.18 5.39
N ASP A 345 8.55 -10.37 5.72
CA ASP A 345 8.23 -11.59 4.97
C ASP A 345 6.73 -11.89 5.10
N VAL A 346 6.05 -12.07 3.96
CA VAL A 346 4.61 -12.32 3.92
C VAL A 346 4.21 -13.54 4.74
N LEU A 347 5.03 -14.60 4.80
CA LEU A 347 4.70 -15.79 5.59
C LEU A 347 4.69 -15.50 7.08
N LYS A 348 5.67 -14.70 7.56
CA LYS A 348 5.75 -14.29 8.97
C LYS A 348 4.61 -13.34 9.33
N GLN A 349 4.38 -12.34 8.48
CA GLN A 349 3.31 -11.36 8.71
C GLN A 349 1.94 -12.04 8.65
N THR A 350 1.74 -13.00 7.76
CA THR A 350 0.47 -13.74 7.71
C THR A 350 0.29 -14.64 8.94
N ALA A 351 1.34 -15.30 9.42
CA ALA A 351 1.26 -16.09 10.66
C ALA A 351 0.87 -15.22 11.86
N SER A 352 1.47 -14.02 12.00
CA SER A 352 1.06 -13.06 13.04
C SER A 352 -0.38 -12.55 12.87
N LEU A 353 -0.87 -12.42 11.63
CA LEU A 353 -2.27 -12.09 11.39
C LEU A 353 -3.21 -13.24 11.82
N GLU A 354 -2.82 -14.49 11.59
CA GLU A 354 -3.60 -15.66 12.01
C GLU A 354 -3.72 -15.72 13.55
N GLU A 355 -2.69 -15.32 14.31
CA GLU A 355 -2.77 -15.15 15.77
C GLU A 355 -3.82 -14.08 16.18
N ILE A 356 -3.90 -12.96 15.43
CA ILE A 356 -4.94 -11.95 15.65
C ILE A 356 -6.34 -12.55 15.40
N TYR A 357 -6.49 -13.43 14.41
CA TYR A 357 -7.77 -14.12 14.14
C TYR A 357 -8.15 -15.05 15.28
N ASP A 358 -7.19 -15.81 15.81
CA ASP A 358 -7.42 -16.71 16.94
C ASP A 358 -7.91 -15.93 18.16
N LEU A 359 -7.22 -14.84 18.52
CA LEU A 359 -7.65 -13.99 19.64
C LEU A 359 -9.04 -13.39 19.42
N ALA A 360 -9.38 -12.98 18.21
CA ALA A 360 -10.70 -12.40 17.90
C ALA A 360 -11.85 -13.43 17.99
N THR A 361 -11.56 -14.72 17.85
CA THR A 361 -12.56 -15.80 17.96
C THR A 361 -12.72 -16.34 19.37
N ILE A 362 -11.68 -16.29 20.21
CA ILE A 362 -11.71 -16.72 21.62
C ILE A 362 -12.44 -15.71 22.51
N ALA A 363 -12.34 -14.42 22.22
CA ALA A 363 -12.92 -13.33 23.02
C ALA A 363 -14.46 -13.21 22.96
N ARG A 364 -15.17 -14.29 22.65
CA ARG A 364 -16.65 -14.38 22.56
C ARG A 364 -17.31 -14.86 23.83
#